data_39cae1e8bca4550dd0d733ba1917e9e8
#
_entry.id   39cae1e8bca4550dd0d733ba1917e9e8
#
_cell.length_a   1.000
_cell.length_b   1.000
_cell.length_c   1.000
_cell.angle_alpha   90.00
_cell.angle_beta   90.00
_cell.angle_gamma   90.00
#
_symmetry.space_group_name_H-M   'P 1'
#
loop_
_entity.id
_entity.type
_entity.pdbx_description
1 polymer ?
#
loop_
_entity_poly.entity_id
_entity_poly.type
_entity_poly.pdbx_seq_one_letter_code
_entity_poly.pdbx_strand_id
1 'polypeptide(L)'
;QNSIIGQGLQNHSAGGLIQTEISNGVTLYRNLYIDNKTRNPKVKGLNQYINNVIYNWGNGAAYNMGGESEGESETTIENNYFIVGPGYNYIGVEQANGTVETIFESVTPTKPFTGGNSSFRTYWVGNYYDSNKDGVLNGHLMNWDTDCSGNPTFL
;
A
#
# COMPACT_ATOMS: atom_id res chain seq x y z
N GLN A 1 13.13 -5.95 -7.20
CA GLN A 1 13.81 -4.71 -6.81
C GLN A 1 13.99 -3.75 -7.97
N ASN A 2 14.08 -2.44 -7.71
CA ASN A 2 14.32 -1.38 -8.71
C ASN A 2 13.30 -1.42 -9.86
N SER A 3 12.04 -1.62 -9.55
CA SER A 3 10.96 -1.79 -10.52
C SER A 3 9.91 -0.68 -10.37
N ILE A 4 9.22 -0.39 -11.46
CA ILE A 4 8.02 0.43 -11.45
C ILE A 4 6.82 -0.50 -11.57
N ILE A 5 5.88 -0.37 -10.64
CA ILE A 5 4.65 -1.17 -10.56
C ILE A 5 3.49 -0.16 -10.57
N GLY A 6 2.85 -0.03 -11.69
CA GLY A 6 1.89 1.06 -11.82
C GLY A 6 0.73 0.81 -12.76
N GLN A 7 -0.18 1.80 -12.76
CA GLN A 7 -1.35 1.86 -13.64
C GLN A 7 -2.32 0.67 -13.49
N GLY A 8 -2.44 0.16 -12.26
CA GLY A 8 -3.50 -0.75 -11.91
C GLY A 8 -4.84 0.00 -11.86
N LEU A 9 -5.48 0.23 -13.01
CA LEU A 9 -6.56 1.20 -13.17
C LEU A 9 -7.97 0.62 -13.24
N GLN A 10 -8.14 -0.68 -13.14
CA GLN A 10 -9.46 -1.30 -13.17
C GLN A 10 -10.04 -1.56 -11.76
N ASN A 11 -11.29 -1.96 -11.73
CA ASN A 11 -11.92 -2.47 -10.52
C ASN A 11 -11.08 -3.62 -9.95
N HIS A 12 -10.76 -3.65 -8.67
CA HIS A 12 -9.80 -4.57 -8.07
C HIS A 12 -8.33 -4.41 -8.50
N SER A 13 -7.97 -3.33 -9.11
CA SER A 13 -6.58 -3.12 -9.52
C SER A 13 -5.67 -2.87 -8.32
N ALA A 14 -4.89 -3.89 -8.03
CA ALA A 14 -3.91 -3.90 -6.95
C ALA A 14 -2.49 -3.75 -7.50
N GLY A 15 -1.63 -3.10 -6.77
CA GLY A 15 -0.19 -3.07 -7.06
C GLY A 15 0.49 -4.43 -6.83
N GLY A 16 -0.14 -5.32 -6.08
CA GLY A 16 0.34 -6.68 -5.88
C GLY A 16 -0.37 -7.45 -4.78
N LEU A 17 -0.26 -8.77 -4.87
CA LEU A 17 -0.66 -9.70 -3.82
C LEU A 17 0.53 -10.63 -3.54
N ILE A 18 1.06 -10.55 -2.34
CA ILE A 18 2.20 -11.34 -1.89
C ILE A 18 1.72 -12.27 -0.78
N GLN A 19 1.73 -13.54 -1.06
CA GLN A 19 1.44 -14.59 -0.08
C GLN A 19 2.59 -15.56 -0.05
N THR A 20 3.31 -15.56 1.06
CA THR A 20 4.45 -16.44 1.29
C THR A 20 4.23 -17.23 2.57
N GLU A 21 4.98 -18.29 2.71
CA GLU A 21 5.10 -19.01 3.98
C GLU A 21 6.11 -18.29 4.88
N ILE A 22 5.99 -18.48 6.19
CA ILE A 22 6.93 -17.90 7.15
C ILE A 22 8.38 -18.38 6.95
N SER A 23 8.56 -19.49 6.26
CA SER A 23 9.87 -20.07 5.94
C SER A 23 10.49 -19.57 4.64
N ASN A 24 9.70 -18.89 3.78
CA ASN A 24 10.12 -18.49 2.44
C ASN A 24 9.67 -17.05 2.18
N GLY A 25 10.54 -16.11 2.46
CA GLY A 25 10.21 -14.69 2.38
C GLY A 25 10.38 -14.05 1.00
N VAL A 26 9.80 -12.87 0.86
CA VAL A 26 9.96 -11.98 -0.29
C VAL A 26 10.48 -10.63 0.19
N THR A 27 11.47 -10.09 -0.49
CA THR A 27 11.93 -8.71 -0.28
C THR A 27 11.49 -7.82 -1.43
N LEU A 28 10.72 -6.79 -1.10
CA LEU A 28 10.34 -5.71 -2.00
C LEU A 28 11.22 -4.50 -1.68
N TYR A 29 12.17 -4.21 -2.56
CA TYR A 29 13.23 -3.26 -2.30
C TYR A 29 13.40 -2.26 -3.43
N ARG A 30 13.38 -0.96 -3.10
CA ARG A 30 13.57 0.16 -4.04
C ARG A 30 12.61 0.10 -5.24
N ASN A 31 11.34 -0.16 -5.00
CA ASN A 31 10.33 -0.10 -6.03
C ASN A 31 9.55 1.20 -5.96
N LEU A 32 9.04 1.63 -7.09
CA LEU A 32 8.04 2.68 -7.20
C LEU A 32 6.68 2.03 -7.48
N TYR A 33 5.75 2.17 -6.54
CA TYR A 33 4.33 1.88 -6.78
C TYR A 33 3.63 3.18 -7.13
N ILE A 34 3.04 3.25 -8.31
CA ILE A 34 2.46 4.49 -8.83
C ILE A 34 1.11 4.26 -9.49
N ASP A 35 0.13 5.11 -9.18
CA ASP A 35 -1.19 5.11 -9.80
C ASP A 35 -1.92 3.75 -9.71
N ASN A 36 -1.70 2.98 -8.66
CA ASN A 36 -2.46 1.77 -8.39
C ASN A 36 -3.60 2.08 -7.43
N LYS A 37 -4.77 1.54 -7.68
CA LYS A 37 -5.97 1.85 -6.89
C LYS A 37 -5.81 1.46 -5.42
N THR A 38 -5.19 0.32 -5.14
CA THR A 38 -5.07 -0.22 -3.76
C THR A 38 -3.99 -1.28 -3.68
N ARG A 39 -3.68 -1.75 -2.47
CA ARG A 39 -2.83 -2.92 -2.23
C ARG A 39 -1.46 -2.81 -2.91
N ASN A 40 -0.64 -1.94 -2.40
CA ASN A 40 0.70 -1.68 -2.92
C ASN A 40 1.83 -2.20 -1.96
N PRO A 41 1.89 -3.50 -1.69
CA PRO A 41 0.97 -4.60 -1.99
C PRO A 41 0.00 -4.93 -0.84
N LYS A 42 -0.84 -5.98 -1.00
CA LYS A 42 -1.38 -6.76 0.11
C LYS A 42 -0.42 -7.91 0.40
N VAL A 43 -0.10 -8.12 1.67
CA VAL A 43 0.92 -9.10 2.10
C VAL A 43 0.42 -10.09 3.13
N LYS A 44 1.04 -11.26 3.14
CA LYS A 44 0.94 -12.31 4.15
C LYS A 44 2.24 -13.12 4.17
N GLY A 45 2.54 -13.75 5.29
CA GLY A 45 3.75 -14.56 5.48
C GLY A 45 4.99 -13.70 5.75
N LEU A 46 6.16 -14.19 5.38
CA LEU A 46 7.42 -13.50 5.62
C LEU A 46 7.73 -12.53 4.49
N ASN A 47 7.83 -11.23 4.81
CA ASN A 47 8.19 -10.24 3.80
C ASN A 47 8.96 -9.05 4.35
N GLN A 48 9.71 -8.41 3.47
CA GLN A 48 10.39 -7.15 3.74
C GLN A 48 9.97 -6.11 2.72
N TYR A 49 9.61 -4.94 3.21
CA TYR A 49 9.17 -3.79 2.42
C TYR A 49 10.07 -2.61 2.76
N ILE A 50 11.12 -2.41 1.95
CA ILE A 50 12.24 -1.55 2.31
C ILE A 50 12.54 -0.55 1.19
N ASN A 51 12.70 0.72 1.55
CA ASN A 51 13.09 1.81 0.63
C ASN A 51 12.18 1.92 -0.61
N ASN A 52 10.89 1.64 -0.48
CA ASN A 52 9.95 1.83 -1.58
C ASN A 52 9.32 3.23 -1.54
N VAL A 53 8.91 3.70 -2.69
CA VAL A 53 8.06 4.89 -2.83
C VAL A 53 6.69 4.46 -3.30
N ILE A 54 5.66 4.93 -2.63
CA ILE A 54 4.26 4.69 -2.99
C ILE A 54 3.64 6.04 -3.28
N TYR A 55 3.28 6.23 -4.53
CA TYR A 55 2.77 7.52 -5.01
C TYR A 55 1.38 7.37 -5.60
N ASN A 56 0.48 8.29 -5.22
CA ASN A 56 -0.82 8.48 -5.83
C ASN A 56 -1.67 7.19 -5.87
N TRP A 57 -1.76 6.49 -4.75
CA TRP A 57 -2.67 5.33 -4.68
C TRP A 57 -4.12 5.79 -4.61
N GLY A 58 -5.02 4.96 -5.07
CA GLY A 58 -6.44 5.24 -5.11
C GLY A 58 -7.16 4.94 -3.79
N ASN A 59 -8.29 4.30 -3.90
CA ASN A 59 -9.15 3.98 -2.77
C ASN A 59 -8.56 2.84 -1.92
N GLY A 60 -8.63 2.98 -0.61
CA GLY A 60 -8.11 2.00 0.34
C GLY A 60 -6.67 2.29 0.80
N ALA A 61 -6.04 1.32 1.43
CA ALA A 61 -4.67 1.49 1.92
C ALA A 61 -3.63 1.31 0.83
N ALA A 62 -2.53 2.03 0.97
CA ALA A 62 -1.36 1.80 0.13
C ALA A 62 -0.79 0.40 0.39
N TYR A 63 -0.39 0.12 1.62
CA TYR A 63 0.08 -1.20 2.04
C TYR A 63 -0.99 -1.89 2.90
N ASN A 64 -1.31 -3.11 2.57
CA ASN A 64 -2.33 -3.88 3.28
C ASN A 64 -1.74 -5.14 3.89
N MET A 65 -1.77 -5.24 5.21
CA MET A 65 -1.50 -6.47 5.93
C MET A 65 -2.76 -7.32 5.94
N GLY A 66 -2.68 -8.52 5.41
CA GLY A 66 -3.84 -9.40 5.26
C GLY A 66 -4.41 -9.88 6.60
N GLY A 67 -5.07 -8.98 7.32
CA GLY A 67 -5.60 -9.25 8.66
C GLY A 67 -6.68 -10.31 8.73
N GLU A 68 -7.35 -10.57 7.62
CA GLU A 68 -8.33 -11.66 7.48
C GLU A 68 -7.68 -13.01 7.13
N SER A 69 -6.37 -13.03 6.94
CA SER A 69 -5.64 -14.25 6.57
C SER A 69 -5.23 -15.01 7.83
N GLU A 70 -5.51 -16.29 7.86
CA GLU A 70 -5.05 -17.17 8.93
C GLU A 70 -3.53 -17.40 8.84
N GLY A 71 -2.94 -17.70 9.97
CA GLY A 71 -1.52 -18.03 10.12
C GLY A 71 -0.63 -16.85 10.47
N GLU A 72 0.58 -17.19 10.87
CA GLU A 72 1.59 -16.23 11.27
C GLU A 72 2.15 -15.46 10.07
N SER A 73 2.45 -14.21 10.29
CA SER A 73 3.12 -13.36 9.32
C SER A 73 4.18 -12.51 10.01
N GLU A 74 5.30 -12.29 9.33
CA GLU A 74 6.33 -11.36 9.79
C GLU A 74 6.68 -10.38 8.67
N THR A 75 6.77 -9.11 9.02
CA THR A 75 7.15 -8.09 8.06
C THR A 75 8.14 -7.09 8.63
N THR A 76 9.13 -6.73 7.82
CA THR A 76 10.00 -5.58 8.05
C THR A 76 9.53 -4.44 7.14
N ILE A 77 9.14 -3.32 7.71
CA ILE A 77 8.67 -2.14 6.97
C ILE A 77 9.59 -0.98 7.30
N GLU A 78 10.50 -0.66 6.38
CA GLU A 78 11.62 0.21 6.67
C GLU A 78 11.87 1.25 5.58
N ASN A 79 12.00 2.51 5.99
CA ASN A 79 12.41 3.63 5.14
C ASN A 79 11.59 3.79 3.85
N ASN A 80 10.28 3.55 3.91
CA ASN A 80 9.40 3.77 2.77
C ASN A 80 8.82 5.18 2.82
N TYR A 81 8.46 5.71 1.65
CA TYR A 81 7.82 7.00 1.51
C TYR A 81 6.44 6.86 0.86
N PHE A 82 5.42 7.30 1.55
CA PHE A 82 4.03 7.27 1.10
C PHE A 82 3.57 8.67 0.76
N ILE A 83 3.24 8.93 -0.50
CA ILE A 83 2.88 10.25 -1.02
C ILE A 83 1.48 10.18 -1.60
N VAL A 84 0.55 10.91 -1.02
CA VAL A 84 -0.79 11.08 -1.58
C VAL A 84 -0.70 12.03 -2.75
N GLY A 85 -0.81 11.50 -3.94
CA GLY A 85 -0.76 12.29 -5.16
C GLY A 85 -2.04 13.08 -5.43
N PRO A 86 -2.11 13.81 -6.54
CA PRO A 86 -3.25 14.64 -6.91
C PRO A 86 -4.54 13.86 -7.14
N GLY A 87 -4.44 12.59 -7.38
CA GLY A 87 -5.56 11.66 -7.30
C GLY A 87 -6.65 11.86 -8.32
N TYR A 88 -6.35 12.13 -9.57
CA TYR A 88 -7.37 12.16 -10.61
C TYR A 88 -6.98 11.29 -11.78
N ASN A 89 -7.78 10.26 -12.02
CA ASN A 89 -8.00 9.83 -13.39
C ASN A 89 -9.39 9.22 -13.49
N TYR A 90 -10.32 9.97 -14.00
CA TYR A 90 -11.55 9.45 -14.56
C TYR A 90 -11.23 8.87 -15.93
N ILE A 91 -11.01 7.61 -16.02
CA ILE A 91 -11.20 6.91 -17.28
C ILE A 91 -12.51 6.15 -17.13
N GLY A 92 -13.56 6.63 -17.74
CA GLY A 92 -14.77 5.83 -17.88
C GLY A 92 -14.46 4.68 -18.83
N VAL A 93 -14.45 3.45 -18.31
CA VAL A 93 -14.40 2.26 -19.16
C VAL A 93 -15.80 1.73 -19.28
N GLU A 94 -16.30 1.73 -20.49
CA GLU A 94 -17.56 1.09 -20.81
C GLU A 94 -17.42 -0.42 -20.64
N GLN A 95 -18.23 -0.96 -19.76
CA GLN A 95 -18.29 -2.39 -19.52
C GLN A 95 -19.14 -3.07 -20.62
N ALA A 96 -18.98 -4.37 -20.79
CA ALA A 96 -19.72 -5.14 -21.78
C ALA A 96 -21.26 -5.06 -21.63
N ASN A 97 -21.76 -4.63 -20.49
CA ASN A 97 -23.16 -4.40 -20.21
C ASN A 97 -23.62 -2.96 -20.48
N GLY A 98 -22.77 -2.10 -21.05
CA GLY A 98 -23.05 -0.72 -21.35
C GLY A 98 -22.96 0.24 -20.16
N THR A 99 -22.53 -0.23 -18.98
CA THR A 99 -22.28 0.66 -17.84
C THR A 99 -20.88 1.24 -17.92
N VAL A 100 -20.74 2.51 -17.51
CA VAL A 100 -19.43 3.15 -17.40
C VAL A 100 -18.93 2.99 -15.97
N GLU A 101 -17.81 2.32 -15.81
CA GLU A 101 -17.14 2.17 -14.53
C GLU A 101 -16.06 3.24 -14.37
N THR A 102 -16.09 3.93 -13.25
CA THR A 102 -15.03 4.87 -12.85
C THR A 102 -13.83 4.09 -12.37
N ILE A 103 -12.74 4.14 -13.10
CA ILE A 103 -11.58 3.31 -12.83
C ILE A 103 -10.69 3.88 -11.71
N PHE A 104 -10.68 5.19 -11.54
CA PHE A 104 -9.84 5.84 -10.55
C PHE A 104 -10.57 7.05 -9.96
N GLU A 105 -10.80 7.05 -8.67
CA GLU A 105 -11.40 8.18 -7.98
C GLU A 105 -10.33 9.03 -7.29
N SER A 106 -10.64 10.32 -7.16
CA SER A 106 -9.88 11.22 -6.30
C SER A 106 -9.77 10.63 -4.90
N VAL A 107 -8.58 10.52 -4.42
CA VAL A 107 -8.33 9.97 -3.10
C VAL A 107 -8.54 11.04 -2.05
N THR A 108 -9.45 10.81 -1.14
CA THR A 108 -9.31 11.33 0.21
C THR A 108 -8.07 10.67 0.80
N PRO A 109 -7.17 11.41 1.46
CA PRO A 109 -6.02 10.82 2.10
C PRO A 109 -6.45 9.65 2.98
N THR A 110 -6.10 8.45 2.56
CA THR A 110 -6.38 7.22 3.31
C THR A 110 -5.14 6.83 4.09
N LYS A 111 -5.34 6.11 5.16
CA LYS A 111 -4.22 5.59 5.95
C LYS A 111 -3.26 4.80 5.04
N PRO A 112 -1.94 5.07 5.05
CA PRO A 112 -1.01 4.36 4.20
C PRO A 112 -0.94 2.87 4.49
N PHE A 113 -1.19 2.48 5.74
CA PHE A 113 -1.22 1.07 6.16
C PHE A 113 -2.57 0.70 6.74
N THR A 114 -3.04 -0.52 6.43
CA THR A 114 -4.23 -1.12 7.06
C THR A 114 -4.05 -2.61 7.28
N GLY A 115 -4.88 -3.16 8.15
CA GLY A 115 -4.93 -4.59 8.40
C GLY A 115 -3.93 -5.04 9.46
N GLY A 116 -3.60 -6.32 9.42
CA GLY A 116 -2.85 -6.95 10.48
C GLY A 116 -3.72 -7.32 11.69
N ASN A 117 -3.29 -8.34 12.37
CA ASN A 117 -3.86 -8.81 13.65
C ASN A 117 -2.71 -9.22 14.57
N SER A 118 -3.01 -9.77 15.73
CA SER A 118 -1.99 -10.17 16.72
C SER A 118 -0.99 -11.24 16.22
N SER A 119 -1.34 -11.98 15.17
CA SER A 119 -0.45 -12.94 14.53
C SER A 119 0.45 -12.31 13.44
N PHE A 120 0.27 -11.03 13.16
CA PHE A 120 1.07 -10.29 12.21
C PHE A 120 2.17 -9.50 12.95
N ARG A 121 3.38 -10.05 12.99
CA ARG A 121 4.52 -9.46 13.70
C ARG A 121 5.24 -8.47 12.78
N THR A 122 5.44 -7.24 13.26
CA THR A 122 5.90 -6.14 12.42
C THR A 122 7.08 -5.42 13.04
N TYR A 123 8.22 -5.38 12.36
CA TYR A 123 9.29 -4.43 12.61
C TYR A 123 9.05 -3.18 11.74
N TRP A 124 9.09 -2.02 12.37
CA TRP A 124 8.71 -0.77 11.76
C TRP A 124 9.67 0.36 12.11
N VAL A 125 10.28 0.99 11.10
CA VAL A 125 11.15 2.14 11.32
C VAL A 125 11.27 3.04 10.08
N GLY A 126 11.41 4.34 10.27
CA GLY A 126 11.85 5.28 9.25
C GLY A 126 10.89 5.51 8.08
N ASN A 127 9.61 5.19 8.23
CA ASN A 127 8.63 5.41 7.17
C ASN A 127 8.08 6.84 7.22
N TYR A 128 7.87 7.45 6.05
CA TYR A 128 7.39 8.83 5.88
C TYR A 128 6.04 8.87 5.17
N TYR A 129 5.22 9.83 5.55
CA TYR A 129 3.90 10.06 4.98
C TYR A 129 3.72 11.53 4.60
N ASP A 130 3.34 11.76 3.35
CA ASP A 130 3.03 13.04 2.76
C ASP A 130 1.60 13.02 2.24
N SER A 131 0.70 13.72 2.94
CA SER A 131 -0.73 13.65 2.67
C SER A 131 -1.35 14.96 2.18
N ASN A 132 -0.56 16.03 2.10
CA ASN A 132 -1.09 17.39 1.89
C ASN A 132 -1.38 17.74 0.42
N LYS A 133 -0.90 16.95 -0.53
CA LYS A 133 -1.10 17.12 -1.99
C LYS A 133 -0.59 18.45 -2.56
N ASP A 134 0.38 19.07 -1.93
CA ASP A 134 0.89 20.38 -2.35
C ASP A 134 1.98 20.31 -3.46
N GLY A 135 2.38 19.08 -3.81
CA GLY A 135 3.43 18.84 -4.80
C GLY A 135 4.85 19.07 -4.28
N VAL A 136 5.00 19.30 -3.00
CA VAL A 136 6.30 19.44 -2.33
C VAL A 136 6.56 18.24 -1.46
N LEU A 137 7.74 17.65 -1.56
CA LEU A 137 8.13 16.50 -0.75
C LEU A 137 8.48 16.95 0.67
N ASN A 138 7.47 17.07 1.53
CA ASN A 138 7.59 17.61 2.88
C ASN A 138 6.86 16.74 3.94
N GLY A 139 6.67 15.47 3.66
CA GLY A 139 6.04 14.53 4.57
C GLY A 139 6.73 14.40 5.92
N HIS A 140 6.01 13.87 6.88
CA HIS A 140 6.48 13.66 8.26
C HIS A 140 6.85 12.19 8.50
N LEU A 141 7.67 11.96 9.53
CA LEU A 141 7.93 10.61 10.03
C LEU A 141 6.62 10.03 10.57
N MET A 142 6.25 8.87 10.08
CA MET A 142 4.96 8.27 10.40
C MET A 142 4.87 7.84 11.86
N ASN A 143 3.70 8.07 12.43
CA ASN A 143 3.29 7.53 13.71
C ASN A 143 2.14 6.51 13.46
N TRP A 144 2.30 5.30 13.98
CA TRP A 144 1.32 4.23 13.75
C TRP A 144 -0.10 4.62 14.20
N ASP A 145 -0.23 5.21 15.39
CA ASP A 145 -1.53 5.49 16.00
C ASP A 145 -2.33 6.55 15.24
N THR A 146 -1.65 7.47 14.58
CA THR A 146 -2.30 8.57 13.83
C THR A 146 -2.43 8.28 12.35
N ASP A 147 -1.43 7.66 11.74
CA ASP A 147 -1.30 7.54 10.30
C ASP A 147 -1.73 6.17 9.75
N CYS A 148 -1.85 5.18 10.61
CA CYS A 148 -2.15 3.81 10.21
C CYS A 148 -3.43 3.27 10.85
N SER A 149 -3.83 2.10 10.40
CA SER A 149 -4.92 1.34 11.01
C SER A 149 -4.63 -0.16 10.99
N GLY A 150 -5.20 -0.88 11.94
CA GLY A 150 -4.93 -2.29 12.17
C GLY A 150 -4.19 -2.52 13.49
N ASN A 151 -4.07 -3.77 13.88
CA ASN A 151 -3.52 -4.14 15.18
C ASN A 151 -2.43 -5.23 15.04
N PRO A 152 -1.34 -5.00 14.30
CA PRO A 152 -0.23 -5.92 14.29
C PRO A 152 0.50 -5.91 15.64
N THR A 153 1.28 -6.95 15.90
CA THR A 153 2.21 -6.97 17.02
C THR A 153 3.54 -6.38 16.61
N PHE A 154 3.95 -5.29 17.23
CA PHE A 154 5.26 -4.70 16.95
C PHE A 154 6.39 -5.48 17.62
N LEU A 155 7.53 -5.57 16.92
CA LEU A 155 8.78 -6.19 17.36
C LEU A 155 9.78 -5.16 17.82
#